data_86ec90c3197c0d2a1da1d3ab0211505d
#
_entry.id   86ec90c3197c0d2a1da1d3ab0211505d
#
_cell.length_a   1.000
_cell.length_b   1.000
_cell.length_c   1.000
_cell.angle_alpha   90.00
_cell.angle_beta   90.00
_cell.angle_gamma   90.00
#
_symmetry.space_group_name_H-M   'P 1'
#
loop_
_entity.id
_entity.type
_entity.pdbx_description
1 polymer ?
#
loop_
_entity_poly.entity_id
_entity_poly.type
_entity_poly.pdbx_seq_one_letter_code
_entity_poly.pdbx_strand_id
1 'polypeptide(L)'
;MSAAREEAALAILLELLGTPAAPISSASVRRARDVHIADSLSGLEIERLRAAARIADLGSGAGLPGLVVAAKLPEARIDLIESASRKCDFLGEAIARMGLRNATVVCQRSESWAEGDGREVYDAVTARAIGRLATIAELASPLLTDGGVLLAWKGARSEEEERELGRASARLAMEVVEVRPMAPYRGSRKRHIHLLRKNGPTPNELPRRPGMAAKRPFGSE
;
A
#
# COMPACT_ATOMS: atom_id res chain seq x y z
N MET A 1 -18.00 10.95 5.47
CA MET A 1 -18.67 9.85 6.23
C MET A 1 -18.72 10.26 7.69
N SER A 2 -19.76 9.91 8.50
CA SER A 2 -19.76 10.25 9.94
C SER A 2 -18.81 9.30 10.69
N ALA A 3 -18.26 9.75 11.84
CA ALA A 3 -17.35 8.93 12.66
C ALA A 3 -17.97 7.59 13.07
N ALA A 4 -19.27 7.53 13.35
CA ALA A 4 -19.98 6.29 13.65
C ALA A 4 -20.00 5.31 12.47
N ARG A 5 -20.09 5.83 11.25
CA ARG A 5 -20.09 5.01 10.03
C ARG A 5 -18.70 4.46 9.69
N GLU A 6 -17.66 5.23 9.99
CA GLU A 6 -16.27 4.77 9.88
C GLU A 6 -15.97 3.64 10.86
N GLU A 7 -16.36 3.79 12.12
CA GLU A 7 -16.17 2.76 13.14
C GLU A 7 -16.94 1.48 12.78
N ALA A 8 -18.17 1.59 12.29
CA ALA A 8 -18.96 0.46 11.83
C ALA A 8 -18.27 -0.27 10.65
N ALA A 9 -17.71 0.47 9.69
CA ALA A 9 -16.98 -0.12 8.57
C ALA A 9 -15.73 -0.88 9.04
N LEU A 10 -14.98 -0.33 9.98
CA LEU A 10 -13.80 -1.00 10.55
C LEU A 10 -14.18 -2.24 11.39
N ALA A 11 -15.33 -2.22 12.08
CA ALA A 11 -15.84 -3.38 12.81
C ALA A 11 -16.20 -4.53 11.84
N ILE A 12 -16.83 -4.22 10.72
CA ILE A 12 -17.12 -5.20 9.65
C ILE A 12 -15.82 -5.78 9.08
N LEU A 13 -14.80 -4.94 8.82
CA LEU A 13 -13.51 -5.45 8.36
C LEU A 13 -12.90 -6.44 9.35
N LEU A 14 -12.94 -6.14 10.66
CA LEU A 14 -12.45 -7.04 11.70
C LEU A 14 -13.18 -8.37 11.73
N GLU A 15 -14.50 -8.36 11.56
CA GLU A 15 -15.31 -9.56 11.43
C GLU A 15 -14.88 -10.40 10.24
N LEU A 16 -14.74 -9.77 9.06
CA LEU A 16 -14.29 -10.43 7.83
C LEU A 16 -12.89 -11.03 7.96
N LEU A 17 -11.95 -10.30 8.58
CA LEU A 17 -10.60 -10.81 8.85
C LEU A 17 -10.60 -12.04 9.77
N GLY A 18 -11.66 -12.25 10.56
CA GLY A 18 -11.87 -13.44 11.39
C GLY A 18 -12.41 -14.66 10.65
N THR A 19 -12.81 -14.53 9.38
CA THR A 19 -13.37 -15.62 8.60
C THR A 19 -12.29 -16.51 7.97
N PRO A 20 -12.61 -17.79 7.64
CA PRO A 20 -11.69 -18.67 6.91
C PRO A 20 -11.33 -18.17 5.51
N ALA A 21 -12.14 -17.28 4.92
CA ALA A 21 -11.90 -16.68 3.61
C ALA A 21 -10.80 -15.61 3.64
N ALA A 22 -10.52 -15.04 4.80
CA ALA A 22 -9.53 -13.96 4.94
C ALA A 22 -8.12 -14.43 4.59
N PRO A 23 -7.40 -13.72 3.72
CA PRO A 23 -6.04 -14.10 3.32
C PRO A 23 -4.98 -13.64 4.34
N ILE A 24 -5.22 -13.95 5.62
CA ILE A 24 -4.28 -13.69 6.73
C ILE A 24 -4.15 -14.93 7.61
N SER A 25 -3.06 -15.00 8.38
CA SER A 25 -2.87 -16.10 9.33
C SER A 25 -3.77 -15.97 10.58
N SER A 26 -4.10 -17.08 11.22
CA SER A 26 -4.87 -17.10 12.47
C SER A 26 -4.21 -16.30 13.61
N ALA A 27 -2.88 -16.25 13.66
CA ALA A 27 -2.13 -15.39 14.58
C ALA A 27 -2.34 -13.90 14.29
N SER A 28 -2.45 -13.51 13.00
CA SER A 28 -2.76 -12.15 12.59
C SER A 28 -4.20 -11.76 12.94
N VAL A 29 -5.17 -12.68 12.81
CA VAL A 29 -6.58 -12.41 13.16
C VAL A 29 -6.71 -11.96 14.62
N ARG A 30 -6.08 -12.67 15.57
CA ARG A 30 -6.12 -12.32 17.00
C ARG A 30 -5.56 -10.93 17.32
N ARG A 31 -4.74 -10.39 16.44
CA ARG A 31 -4.09 -9.08 16.57
C ARG A 31 -4.64 -8.03 15.63
N ALA A 32 -5.70 -8.35 14.87
CA ALA A 32 -6.15 -7.52 13.76
C ALA A 32 -6.51 -6.10 14.21
N ARG A 33 -7.33 -5.94 15.27
CA ARG A 33 -7.72 -4.62 15.78
C ARG A 33 -6.53 -3.85 16.32
N ASP A 34 -5.82 -4.41 17.28
CA ASP A 34 -4.82 -3.70 18.09
C ASP A 34 -3.52 -3.47 17.34
N VAL A 35 -3.26 -4.25 16.29
CA VAL A 35 -2.02 -4.18 15.53
C VAL A 35 -2.26 -3.76 14.09
N HIS A 36 -3.06 -4.51 13.33
CA HIS A 36 -3.11 -4.29 11.88
C HIS A 36 -3.95 -3.08 11.49
N ILE A 37 -5.07 -2.83 12.17
CA ILE A 37 -5.87 -1.61 11.95
C ILE A 37 -5.09 -0.39 12.44
N ALA A 38 -4.53 -0.44 13.65
CA ALA A 38 -3.74 0.66 14.20
C ALA A 38 -2.50 0.98 13.34
N ASP A 39 -1.79 -0.05 12.89
CA ASP A 39 -0.66 0.09 11.95
C ASP A 39 -1.09 0.74 10.63
N SER A 40 -2.24 0.35 10.08
CA SER A 40 -2.78 0.96 8.86
C SER A 40 -3.17 2.43 9.06
N LEU A 41 -3.78 2.76 10.21
CA LEU A 41 -4.18 4.12 10.57
C LEU A 41 -2.97 5.06 10.72
N SER A 42 -1.80 4.54 11.11
CA SER A 42 -0.61 5.36 11.31
C SER A 42 -0.16 6.11 10.04
N GLY A 43 -0.46 5.59 8.85
CA GLY A 43 -0.20 6.31 7.60
C GLY A 43 -0.95 7.63 7.48
N LEU A 44 -2.09 7.76 8.16
CA LEU A 44 -2.88 9.00 8.16
C LEU A 44 -2.21 10.14 8.94
N GLU A 45 -1.13 9.89 9.66
CA GLU A 45 -0.29 10.95 10.23
C GLU A 45 0.50 11.69 9.14
N ILE A 46 0.63 11.11 7.95
CA ILE A 46 1.34 11.68 6.81
C ILE A 46 0.36 12.53 5.99
N GLU A 47 0.57 13.84 6.00
CA GLU A 47 -0.30 14.81 5.34
C GLU A 47 -0.49 14.51 3.84
N ARG A 48 0.59 14.12 3.16
CA ARG A 48 0.57 13.76 1.74
C ARG A 48 -0.43 12.64 1.41
N LEU A 49 -0.60 11.67 2.31
CA LEU A 49 -1.62 10.62 2.14
C LEU A 49 -3.03 11.18 2.34
N ARG A 50 -3.23 12.03 3.35
CA ARG A 50 -4.55 12.63 3.61
C ARG A 50 -5.00 13.58 2.50
N ALA A 51 -4.07 14.25 1.85
CA ALA A 51 -4.35 15.19 0.76
C ALA A 51 -4.51 14.53 -0.61
N ALA A 52 -4.20 13.23 -0.73
CA ALA A 52 -4.26 12.50 -1.99
C ALA A 52 -5.72 12.29 -2.42
N ALA A 53 -6.03 12.64 -3.66
CA ALA A 53 -7.35 12.42 -4.25
C ALA A 53 -7.47 11.01 -4.87
N ARG A 54 -6.36 10.46 -5.36
CA ARG A 54 -6.31 9.12 -5.95
C ARG A 54 -5.16 8.30 -5.36
N ILE A 55 -5.51 7.17 -4.76
CA ILE A 55 -4.58 6.32 -4.02
C ILE A 55 -4.62 4.90 -4.58
N ALA A 56 -3.45 4.29 -4.79
CA ALA A 56 -3.34 2.86 -5.03
C ALA A 56 -2.81 2.14 -3.80
N ASP A 57 -3.37 0.99 -3.48
CA ASP A 57 -2.83 0.08 -2.47
C ASP A 57 -2.21 -1.14 -3.16
N LEU A 58 -0.89 -1.25 -3.11
CA LEU A 58 -0.13 -2.30 -3.81
C LEU A 58 -0.12 -3.61 -3.03
N GLY A 59 -0.54 -4.68 -3.70
CA GLY A 59 -0.59 -6.01 -3.11
C GLY A 59 -1.54 -6.03 -1.91
N SER A 60 -2.75 -5.54 -2.10
CA SER A 60 -3.72 -5.25 -1.03
C SER A 60 -4.04 -6.43 -0.12
N GLY A 61 -3.95 -7.67 -0.62
CA GLY A 61 -4.08 -8.88 0.18
C GLY A 61 -5.39 -8.95 0.96
N ALA A 62 -5.32 -8.79 2.27
CA ALA A 62 -6.49 -8.72 3.16
C ALA A 62 -7.08 -7.31 3.28
N GLY A 63 -6.71 -6.39 2.39
CA GLY A 63 -7.21 -5.01 2.37
C GLY A 63 -6.51 -4.06 3.35
N LEU A 64 -5.29 -4.35 3.76
CA LEU A 64 -4.57 -3.57 4.76
C LEU A 64 -3.23 -3.04 4.19
N PRO A 65 -3.06 -1.71 4.06
CA PRO A 65 -3.85 -0.64 4.66
C PRO A 65 -5.06 -0.14 3.85
N GLY A 66 -5.22 -0.52 2.58
CA GLY A 66 -6.11 0.09 1.61
C GLY A 66 -7.57 0.28 2.07
N LEU A 67 -8.23 -0.76 2.62
CA LEU A 67 -9.61 -0.66 3.10
C LEU A 67 -9.74 0.26 4.33
N VAL A 68 -8.72 0.31 5.19
CA VAL A 68 -8.70 1.23 6.34
C VAL A 68 -8.56 2.66 5.86
N VAL A 69 -7.69 2.92 4.88
CA VAL A 69 -7.52 4.23 4.24
C VAL A 69 -8.81 4.64 3.55
N ALA A 70 -9.47 3.73 2.81
CA ALA A 70 -10.74 4.00 2.14
C ALA A 70 -11.86 4.40 3.13
N ALA A 71 -11.95 3.72 4.27
CA ALA A 71 -12.93 4.05 5.30
C ALA A 71 -12.69 5.42 5.94
N LYS A 72 -11.42 5.86 6.01
CA LYS A 72 -11.01 7.12 6.66
C LYS A 72 -10.93 8.32 5.72
N LEU A 73 -10.75 8.09 4.43
CA LEU A 73 -10.66 9.13 3.41
C LEU A 73 -11.79 8.97 2.38
N PRO A 74 -13.05 9.25 2.74
CA PRO A 74 -14.20 8.97 1.89
C PRO A 74 -14.23 9.77 0.57
N GLU A 75 -13.51 10.88 0.51
CA GLU A 75 -13.41 11.73 -0.69
C GLU A 75 -12.28 11.28 -1.64
N ALA A 76 -11.32 10.49 -1.16
CA ALA A 76 -10.29 9.93 -2.00
C ALA A 76 -10.79 8.66 -2.73
N ARG A 77 -10.32 8.44 -3.95
CA ARG A 77 -10.54 7.18 -4.69
C ARG A 77 -9.40 6.23 -4.40
N ILE A 78 -9.73 5.02 -3.99
CA ILE A 78 -8.74 3.99 -3.63
C ILE A 78 -8.88 2.78 -4.56
N ASP A 79 -7.82 2.49 -5.30
CA ASP A 79 -7.71 1.28 -6.13
C ASP A 79 -6.88 0.23 -5.39
N LEU A 80 -7.51 -0.89 -5.02
CA LEU A 80 -6.90 -2.02 -4.34
C LEU A 80 -6.31 -2.97 -5.39
N ILE A 81 -4.99 -2.90 -5.60
CA ILE A 81 -4.31 -3.68 -6.64
C ILE A 81 -3.86 -5.02 -6.04
N GLU A 82 -4.43 -6.11 -6.53
CA GLU A 82 -4.10 -7.48 -6.12
C GLU A 82 -4.16 -8.41 -7.32
N SER A 83 -3.26 -9.36 -7.42
CA SER A 83 -3.19 -10.26 -8.59
C SER A 83 -3.84 -11.63 -8.38
N ALA A 84 -4.09 -12.02 -7.13
CA ALA A 84 -4.66 -13.32 -6.81
C ALA A 84 -6.19 -13.23 -6.75
N SER A 85 -6.88 -13.91 -7.68
CA SER A 85 -8.35 -13.87 -7.82
C SER A 85 -9.08 -14.08 -6.49
N ARG A 86 -8.71 -15.12 -5.71
CA ARG A 86 -9.33 -15.39 -4.40
C ARG A 86 -9.21 -14.19 -3.42
N LYS A 87 -8.12 -13.43 -3.49
CA LYS A 87 -7.96 -12.24 -2.66
C LYS A 87 -8.78 -11.07 -3.21
N CYS A 88 -8.88 -10.97 -4.55
CA CYS A 88 -9.75 -9.99 -5.19
C CYS A 88 -11.22 -10.21 -4.80
N ASP A 89 -11.67 -11.47 -4.75
CA ASP A 89 -13.03 -11.81 -4.32
C ASP A 89 -13.28 -11.37 -2.87
N PHE A 90 -12.33 -11.67 -1.97
CA PHE A 90 -12.40 -11.22 -0.58
C PHE A 90 -12.45 -9.68 -0.47
N LEU A 91 -11.65 -8.96 -1.25
CA LEU A 91 -11.63 -7.49 -1.26
C LEU A 91 -12.98 -6.93 -1.77
N GLY A 92 -13.54 -7.54 -2.82
CA GLY A 92 -14.86 -7.16 -3.34
C GLY A 92 -15.97 -7.35 -2.31
N GLU A 93 -15.99 -8.48 -1.60
CA GLU A 93 -16.92 -8.73 -0.49
C GLU A 93 -16.73 -7.71 0.63
N ALA A 94 -15.48 -7.42 1.00
CA ALA A 94 -15.16 -6.46 2.06
C ALA A 94 -15.67 -5.04 1.69
N ILE A 95 -15.40 -4.56 0.47
CA ILE A 95 -15.91 -3.27 -0.02
C ILE A 95 -17.44 -3.21 0.09
N ALA A 96 -18.13 -4.24 -0.39
CA ALA A 96 -19.59 -4.29 -0.38
C ALA A 96 -20.15 -4.27 1.05
N ARG A 97 -19.65 -5.12 1.95
CA ARG A 97 -20.10 -5.22 3.33
C ARG A 97 -19.76 -3.98 4.16
N MET A 98 -18.59 -3.38 3.96
CA MET A 98 -18.20 -2.12 4.61
C MET A 98 -18.96 -0.91 4.05
N GLY A 99 -19.67 -1.04 2.93
CA GLY A 99 -20.41 0.03 2.27
C GLY A 99 -19.50 1.14 1.73
N LEU A 100 -18.29 0.80 1.30
CA LEU A 100 -17.33 1.74 0.73
C LEU A 100 -17.70 2.03 -0.73
N ARG A 101 -17.88 3.32 -1.05
CA ARG A 101 -18.23 3.78 -2.41
C ARG A 101 -17.04 4.33 -3.18
N ASN A 102 -15.92 4.46 -2.51
CA ASN A 102 -14.69 5.09 -2.98
C ASN A 102 -13.54 4.09 -3.15
N ALA A 103 -13.80 2.79 -3.00
CA ALA A 103 -12.80 1.74 -3.19
C ALA A 103 -13.19 0.83 -4.35
N THR A 104 -12.19 0.42 -5.15
CA THR A 104 -12.35 -0.49 -6.29
C THR A 104 -11.25 -1.55 -6.26
N VAL A 105 -11.56 -2.79 -6.63
CA VAL A 105 -10.56 -3.85 -6.78
C VAL A 105 -10.02 -3.85 -8.21
N VAL A 106 -8.70 -3.74 -8.32
CA VAL A 106 -7.96 -3.96 -9.58
C VAL A 106 -7.32 -5.34 -9.52
N CYS A 107 -8.00 -6.32 -10.11
CA CYS A 107 -7.57 -7.72 -10.07
C CYS A 107 -6.54 -8.00 -11.17
N GLN A 108 -5.36 -7.39 -11.05
CA GLN A 108 -4.25 -7.48 -12.00
C GLN A 108 -2.91 -7.40 -11.28
N ARG A 109 -1.83 -7.76 -11.99
CA ARG A 109 -0.48 -7.39 -11.57
C ARG A 109 -0.30 -5.88 -11.67
N SER A 110 0.38 -5.28 -10.71
CA SER A 110 0.66 -3.83 -10.71
C SER A 110 1.42 -3.38 -11.96
N GLU A 111 2.33 -4.21 -12.44
CA GLU A 111 3.09 -3.95 -13.68
C GLU A 111 2.14 -3.87 -14.89
N SER A 112 1.21 -4.82 -15.01
CA SER A 112 0.23 -4.81 -16.12
C SER A 112 -0.77 -3.65 -16.00
N TRP A 113 -1.19 -3.31 -14.79
CA TRP A 113 -2.04 -2.14 -14.54
C TRP A 113 -1.34 -0.83 -14.92
N ALA A 114 -0.05 -0.73 -14.61
CA ALA A 114 0.78 0.43 -14.94
C ALA A 114 1.15 0.54 -16.45
N GLU A 115 0.92 -0.49 -17.26
CA GLU A 115 1.00 -0.41 -18.73
C GLU A 115 -0.22 0.27 -19.35
N GLY A 116 -1.34 0.37 -18.63
CA GLY A 116 -2.62 0.92 -19.08
C GLY A 116 -3.16 2.01 -18.15
N ASP A 117 -4.38 1.84 -17.67
CA ASP A 117 -5.18 2.84 -16.94
C ASP A 117 -4.58 3.28 -15.60
N GLY A 118 -3.63 2.52 -15.07
CA GLY A 118 -2.93 2.84 -13.82
C GLY A 118 -1.69 3.71 -13.98
N ARG A 119 -1.28 4.02 -15.23
CA ARG A 119 -0.03 4.75 -15.48
C ARG A 119 -0.12 6.19 -15.05
N GLU A 120 0.76 6.60 -14.13
CA GLU A 120 0.94 8.00 -13.68
C GLU A 120 -0.35 8.74 -13.30
N VAL A 121 -1.25 8.02 -12.57
CA VAL A 121 -2.56 8.58 -12.20
C VAL A 121 -2.77 8.71 -10.68
N TYR A 122 -1.83 8.20 -9.86
CA TYR A 122 -2.00 8.21 -8.41
C TYR A 122 -1.17 9.29 -7.74
N ASP A 123 -1.80 10.03 -6.81
CA ASP A 123 -1.14 11.00 -5.94
C ASP A 123 -0.35 10.31 -4.84
N ALA A 124 -0.86 9.15 -4.39
CA ALA A 124 -0.20 8.33 -3.39
C ALA A 124 -0.34 6.83 -3.70
N VAL A 125 0.70 6.08 -3.35
CA VAL A 125 0.71 4.61 -3.34
C VAL A 125 1.01 4.14 -1.93
N THR A 126 0.23 3.19 -1.42
CA THR A 126 0.48 2.51 -0.16
C THR A 126 0.97 1.10 -0.42
N ALA A 127 1.91 0.60 0.41
CA ALA A 127 2.42 -0.75 0.30
C ALA A 127 2.81 -1.31 1.66
N ARG A 128 2.35 -2.53 1.97
CA ARG A 128 2.68 -3.23 3.21
C ARG A 128 2.95 -4.71 2.96
N ALA A 129 4.09 -5.21 3.44
CA ALA A 129 4.45 -6.62 3.42
C ALA A 129 4.54 -7.28 2.02
N ILE A 130 4.88 -6.53 0.98
CA ILE A 130 4.96 -7.03 -0.41
C ILE A 130 6.38 -7.23 -0.94
N GLY A 131 7.40 -6.86 -0.18
CA GLY A 131 8.78 -7.09 -0.62
C GLY A 131 9.82 -6.13 -0.04
N ARG A 132 10.98 -6.08 -0.68
CA ARG A 132 12.09 -5.17 -0.38
C ARG A 132 11.76 -3.75 -0.86
N LEU A 133 12.41 -2.75 -0.27
CA LEU A 133 12.14 -1.33 -0.60
C LEU A 133 12.32 -1.00 -2.08
N ALA A 134 13.40 -1.47 -2.70
CA ALA A 134 13.64 -1.23 -4.13
C ALA A 134 12.56 -1.87 -5.01
N THR A 135 12.11 -3.09 -4.67
CA THR A 135 10.99 -3.76 -5.35
C THR A 135 9.70 -2.95 -5.23
N ILE A 136 9.38 -2.48 -4.03
CA ILE A 136 8.15 -1.68 -3.78
C ILE A 136 8.22 -0.37 -4.56
N ALA A 137 9.36 0.32 -4.54
CA ALA A 137 9.56 1.58 -5.25
C ALA A 137 9.46 1.40 -6.77
N GLU A 138 9.99 0.29 -7.32
CA GLU A 138 9.88 -0.06 -8.73
C GLU A 138 8.42 -0.27 -9.16
N LEU A 139 7.64 -0.99 -8.36
CA LEU A 139 6.22 -1.24 -8.66
C LEU A 139 5.37 0.02 -8.51
N ALA A 140 5.74 0.94 -7.62
CA ALA A 140 5.01 2.18 -7.35
C ALA A 140 5.32 3.29 -8.37
N SER A 141 6.57 3.41 -8.83
CA SER A 141 7.02 4.51 -9.70
C SER A 141 6.13 4.70 -10.93
N PRO A 142 5.81 3.67 -11.75
CA PRO A 142 5.00 3.88 -12.95
C PRO A 142 3.53 4.18 -12.66
N LEU A 143 3.05 3.99 -11.44
CA LEU A 143 1.69 4.30 -11.01
C LEU A 143 1.54 5.75 -10.55
N LEU A 144 2.60 6.32 -9.96
CA LEU A 144 2.59 7.66 -9.36
C LEU A 144 2.64 8.76 -10.41
N THR A 145 1.88 9.84 -10.19
CA THR A 145 2.08 11.13 -10.86
C THR A 145 3.45 11.70 -10.48
N ASP A 146 3.96 12.65 -11.26
CA ASP A 146 5.16 13.42 -10.84
C ASP A 146 4.85 14.17 -9.53
N GLY A 147 5.75 14.10 -8.56
CA GLY A 147 5.55 14.62 -7.21
C GLY A 147 4.66 13.75 -6.30
N GLY A 148 4.05 12.69 -6.83
CA GLY A 148 3.28 11.70 -6.06
C GLY A 148 4.16 10.92 -5.08
N VAL A 149 3.55 10.30 -4.06
CA VAL A 149 4.29 9.69 -2.95
C VAL A 149 3.99 8.21 -2.76
N LEU A 150 5.02 7.45 -2.40
CA LEU A 150 4.91 6.08 -1.92
C LEU A 150 5.07 6.06 -0.40
N LEU A 151 4.12 5.43 0.29
CA LEU A 151 4.22 5.08 1.69
C LEU A 151 4.45 3.56 1.81
N ALA A 152 5.64 3.16 2.22
CA ALA A 152 5.99 1.76 2.42
C ALA A 152 6.09 1.44 3.91
N TRP A 153 5.11 0.66 4.44
CA TRP A 153 5.14 0.17 5.82
C TRP A 153 6.18 -0.93 5.97
N LYS A 154 7.12 -0.69 6.85
CA LYS A 154 8.22 -1.63 7.15
C LYS A 154 8.32 -1.90 8.64
N GLY A 155 8.91 -3.04 8.97
CA GLY A 155 9.30 -3.39 10.34
C GLY A 155 10.57 -2.69 10.78
N ALA A 156 11.57 -3.46 11.27
CA ALA A 156 12.88 -2.93 11.56
C ALA A 156 13.53 -2.36 10.29
N ARG A 157 14.27 -1.28 10.43
CA ARG A 157 15.09 -0.75 9.33
C ARG A 157 16.16 -1.77 8.94
N SER A 158 16.43 -1.81 7.66
CA SER A 158 17.51 -2.62 7.06
C SER A 158 18.41 -1.69 6.26
N GLU A 159 19.63 -1.48 6.74
CA GLU A 159 20.62 -0.67 6.03
C GLU A 159 20.93 -1.24 4.63
N GLU A 160 20.82 -2.56 4.48
CA GLU A 160 20.99 -3.21 3.18
C GLU A 160 19.88 -2.83 2.21
N GLU A 161 18.59 -2.91 2.63
CA GLU A 161 17.46 -2.50 1.78
C GLU A 161 17.51 -1.00 1.45
N GLU A 162 17.92 -0.16 2.41
CA GLU A 162 18.03 1.29 2.21
C GLU A 162 19.18 1.64 1.24
N ARG A 163 20.31 0.95 1.34
CA ARG A 163 21.42 1.10 0.37
C ARG A 163 21.03 0.61 -1.03
N GLU A 164 20.34 -0.52 -1.13
CA GLU A 164 19.80 -1.05 -2.38
C GLU A 164 18.85 -0.04 -3.04
N LEU A 165 17.91 0.49 -2.29
CA LEU A 165 17.01 1.54 -2.75
C LEU A 165 17.79 2.80 -3.20
N GLY A 166 18.79 3.23 -2.43
CA GLY A 166 19.61 4.39 -2.79
C GLY A 166 20.31 4.23 -4.14
N ARG A 167 20.86 3.02 -4.43
CA ARG A 167 21.45 2.72 -5.74
C ARG A 167 20.43 2.69 -6.88
N ALA A 168 19.18 2.28 -6.58
CA ALA A 168 18.10 2.18 -7.55
C ALA A 168 17.39 3.52 -7.83
N SER A 169 17.47 4.48 -6.92
CA SER A 169 16.64 5.70 -6.88
C SER A 169 16.55 6.44 -8.22
N ALA A 170 17.70 6.72 -8.85
CA ALA A 170 17.73 7.45 -10.14
C ALA A 170 17.04 6.66 -11.26
N ARG A 171 17.22 5.32 -11.30
CA ARG A 171 16.59 4.45 -12.31
C ARG A 171 15.08 4.29 -12.09
N LEU A 172 14.60 4.58 -10.89
CA LEU A 172 13.19 4.48 -10.52
C LEU A 172 12.48 5.84 -10.57
N ALA A 173 13.20 6.95 -10.80
CA ALA A 173 12.72 8.31 -10.62
C ALA A 173 12.05 8.49 -9.24
N MET A 174 12.64 7.90 -8.18
CA MET A 174 12.12 7.93 -6.82
C MET A 174 13.20 8.41 -5.86
N GLU A 175 12.84 9.26 -4.91
CA GLU A 175 13.73 9.72 -3.85
C GLU A 175 13.13 9.45 -2.47
N VAL A 176 13.96 9.11 -1.50
CA VAL A 176 13.55 8.98 -0.10
C VAL A 176 13.43 10.38 0.49
N VAL A 177 12.22 10.75 0.91
CA VAL A 177 11.94 12.04 1.57
C VAL A 177 12.11 11.92 3.08
N GLU A 178 11.63 10.81 3.65
CA GLU A 178 11.60 10.60 5.09
C GLU A 178 11.54 9.11 5.42
N VAL A 179 12.18 8.72 6.52
CA VAL A 179 11.96 7.43 7.18
C VAL A 179 11.38 7.72 8.55
N ARG A 180 10.05 7.69 8.65
CA ARG A 180 9.33 8.04 9.86
C ARG A 180 9.18 6.85 10.79
N PRO A 181 9.69 6.92 12.04
CA PRO A 181 9.38 5.92 13.05
C PRO A 181 7.91 6.05 13.46
N MET A 182 7.23 4.93 13.62
CA MET A 182 5.83 4.87 13.97
C MET A 182 5.64 4.10 15.29
N ALA A 183 4.68 4.57 16.10
CA ALA A 183 4.27 3.90 17.34
C ALA A 183 2.75 3.63 17.34
N PRO A 184 2.24 2.84 16.36
CA PRO A 184 0.81 2.73 16.09
C PRO A 184 0.01 2.08 17.23
N TYR A 185 0.65 1.32 18.12
CA TYR A 185 0.01 0.66 19.26
C TYR A 185 0.97 0.46 20.42
N ARG A 186 0.44 0.25 21.62
CA ARG A 186 1.24 0.06 22.84
C ARG A 186 2.21 -1.11 22.69
N GLY A 187 3.49 -0.86 22.91
CA GLY A 187 4.55 -1.86 22.77
C GLY A 187 5.00 -2.11 21.33
N SER A 188 4.49 -1.37 20.35
CA SER A 188 5.06 -1.40 19.01
C SER A 188 6.51 -0.91 19.05
N ARG A 189 7.37 -1.68 18.42
CA ARG A 189 8.80 -1.33 18.30
C ARG A 189 9.24 -1.57 16.87
N LYS A 190 10.20 -0.77 16.40
CA LYS A 190 10.80 -0.96 15.08
C LYS A 190 9.77 -0.93 13.94
N ARG A 191 8.79 -0.02 14.00
CA ARG A 191 7.86 0.24 12.90
C ARG A 191 8.24 1.54 12.22
N HIS A 192 8.27 1.54 10.90
CA HIS A 192 8.63 2.70 10.09
C HIS A 192 7.76 2.77 8.85
N ILE A 193 7.50 4.00 8.42
CA ILE A 193 7.01 4.27 7.07
C ILE A 193 8.15 4.95 6.31
N HIS A 194 8.58 4.32 5.22
CA HIS A 194 9.47 4.98 4.26
C HIS A 194 8.59 5.78 3.32
N LEU A 195 8.76 7.10 3.34
CA LEU A 195 8.10 8.04 2.44
C LEU A 195 9.05 8.35 1.29
N LEU A 196 8.65 7.95 0.09
CA LEU A 196 9.37 8.26 -1.14
C LEU A 196 8.52 9.20 -1.97
N ARG A 197 9.16 10.05 -2.76
CA ARG A 197 8.52 10.93 -3.75
C ARG A 197 8.99 10.55 -5.15
N LYS A 198 8.08 10.56 -6.10
CA LYS A 198 8.43 10.52 -7.51
C LYS A 198 8.96 11.88 -7.93
N ASN A 199 10.10 11.92 -8.59
CA ASN A 199 10.83 13.14 -8.94
C ASN A 199 11.12 13.26 -10.45
N GLY A 200 10.15 12.89 -11.25
CA GLY A 200 10.22 12.97 -12.70
C GLY A 200 9.32 11.97 -13.43
N PRO A 201 9.36 11.95 -14.76
CA PRO A 201 8.58 11.03 -15.57
C PRO A 201 9.00 9.58 -15.31
N THR A 202 8.08 8.65 -15.52
CA THR A 202 8.38 7.22 -15.44
C THR A 202 9.49 6.84 -16.43
N PRO A 203 10.60 6.24 -15.95
CA PRO A 203 11.66 5.78 -16.84
C PRO A 203 11.15 4.79 -17.90
N ASN A 204 11.69 4.86 -19.11
CA ASN A 204 11.22 4.05 -20.24
C ASN A 204 11.34 2.53 -20.02
N GLU A 205 12.21 2.10 -19.10
CA GLU A 205 12.37 0.69 -18.72
C GLU A 205 11.27 0.18 -17.76
N LEU A 206 10.37 1.08 -17.29
CA LEU A 206 9.29 0.76 -16.38
C LEU A 206 7.90 0.91 -17.05
N PRO A 207 6.94 0.06 -16.70
CA PRO A 207 7.10 -1.13 -15.83
C PRO A 207 7.88 -2.24 -16.53
N ARG A 208 8.64 -3.04 -15.75
CA ARG A 208 9.24 -4.28 -16.27
C ARG A 208 8.19 -5.40 -16.28
N ARG A 209 8.48 -6.48 -17.01
CA ARG A 209 7.61 -7.67 -17.09
C ARG A 209 7.22 -8.14 -15.68
N PRO A 210 5.96 -8.61 -15.48
CA PRO A 210 5.47 -9.07 -14.19
C PRO A 210 6.43 -10.03 -13.46
N GLY A 211 6.71 -9.72 -12.18
CA GLY A 211 7.57 -10.49 -11.31
C GLY A 211 9.07 -10.21 -11.43
N MET A 212 9.50 -9.37 -12.37
CA MET A 212 10.93 -9.01 -12.51
C MET A 212 11.43 -8.19 -11.32
N ALA A 213 10.62 -7.26 -10.80
CA ALA A 213 10.95 -6.46 -9.64
C ALA A 213 11.36 -7.30 -8.41
N ALA A 214 10.68 -8.44 -8.20
CA ALA A 214 10.98 -9.34 -7.09
C ALA A 214 12.18 -10.26 -7.38
N LYS A 215 12.34 -10.71 -8.63
CA LYS A 215 13.41 -11.67 -9.01
C LYS A 215 14.77 -11.01 -9.15
N ARG A 216 14.80 -9.79 -9.63
CA ARG A 216 16.02 -8.99 -9.90
C ARG A 216 15.76 -7.54 -9.56
N PRO A 217 15.66 -7.18 -8.25
CA PRO A 217 15.45 -5.79 -7.84
C PRO A 217 16.57 -4.90 -8.38
N PHE A 218 16.23 -3.68 -8.75
CA PHE A 218 17.25 -2.69 -9.06
C PHE A 218 18.08 -2.39 -7.80
N GLY A 219 19.38 -2.17 -8.00
CA GLY A 219 20.29 -1.86 -6.90
C GLY A 219 20.75 -3.08 -6.05
N SER A 220 20.37 -4.31 -6.42
CA SER A 220 20.79 -5.53 -5.72
C SER A 220 22.18 -6.05 -6.14
N GLU A 221 22.91 -5.31 -6.99
CA GLU A 221 24.25 -5.65 -7.47
C GLU A 221 25.33 -5.14 -6.51
#